data_d187a06048729fec80b3e3f818b2fcf5
#
_entry.id   d187a06048729fec80b3e3f818b2fcf5
#
_cell.length_a   1.000
_cell.length_b   1.000
_cell.length_c   1.000
_cell.angle_alpha   90.00
_cell.angle_beta   90.00
_cell.angle_gamma   90.00
#
_symmetry.space_group_name_H-M   'P 1'
#
loop_
_entity.id
_entity.type
_entity.pdbx_description
1 polymer ?
#
loop_
_entity_poly.entity_id
_entity_poly.type
_entity_poly.pdbx_seq_one_letter_code
_entity_poly.pdbx_strand_id
1 'polypeptide(L)'
;HPVPFATAEIIAAKVAAGEATHVPTGFIDLDAYRASGGYTLLTECVTGARDVESVIATMESSGLRGLGGAGFPTGRKWRIVRSEPAPRLMAINIDEGEPGTFKDRTYLERDPHRFIEGALIAGWAVDVETIFIYLRDEYHGCRAMLEAELEKLRADPPMPGMPKLVLRRGAGAYICGEESAMIESIEGKRGMPRLRPPYVAQVGLFGMPTLEHNFETLHWVRDILEKGADWFSSHGRNGRKGLRSFSVSGRVKEPGVKLAPAGITIQ
;
A
#
# COMPACT_ATOMS: atom_id res chain seq x y z
N HIS A 1 -2.45 -20.33 -8.98
CA HIS A 1 -3.64 -21.21 -9.05
C HIS A 1 -3.68 -22.08 -7.80
N PRO A 2 -4.78 -22.08 -7.04
CA PRO A 2 -4.96 -23.13 -6.06
C PRO A 2 -4.93 -24.46 -6.81
N VAL A 3 -4.05 -25.36 -6.42
CA VAL A 3 -4.05 -26.74 -6.90
C VAL A 3 -5.08 -27.48 -6.07
N PRO A 4 -6.30 -27.72 -6.60
CA PRO A 4 -7.28 -28.47 -5.84
C PRO A 4 -6.73 -29.87 -5.64
N PHE A 5 -6.78 -30.37 -4.42
CA PHE A 5 -6.30 -31.71 -4.05
C PHE A 5 -4.79 -31.96 -4.22
N ALA A 6 -3.96 -30.95 -3.89
CA ALA A 6 -2.50 -31.10 -3.95
C ALA A 6 -2.02 -32.19 -3.00
N THR A 7 -1.50 -33.29 -3.58
CA THR A 7 -0.74 -34.30 -2.83
C THR A 7 0.71 -33.83 -2.64
N ALA A 8 1.43 -34.45 -1.69
CA ALA A 8 2.85 -34.17 -1.48
C ALA A 8 3.69 -34.36 -2.76
N GLU A 9 3.33 -35.36 -3.58
CA GLU A 9 4.00 -35.65 -4.85
C GLU A 9 3.77 -34.55 -5.90
N ILE A 10 2.52 -34.03 -6.00
CA ILE A 10 2.20 -32.91 -6.90
C ILE A 10 2.95 -31.66 -6.47
N ILE A 11 3.01 -31.38 -5.17
CA ILE A 11 3.77 -30.25 -4.63
C ILE A 11 5.27 -30.41 -4.94
N ALA A 12 5.84 -31.59 -4.66
CA ALA A 12 7.25 -31.87 -4.93
C ALA A 12 7.59 -31.75 -6.42
N ALA A 13 6.73 -32.27 -7.29
CA ALA A 13 6.91 -32.17 -8.75
C ALA A 13 6.90 -30.71 -9.23
N LYS A 14 5.99 -29.88 -8.73
CA LYS A 14 5.93 -28.45 -9.08
C LYS A 14 7.13 -27.67 -8.56
N VAL A 15 7.59 -27.98 -7.34
CA VAL A 15 8.83 -27.37 -6.80
C VAL A 15 10.03 -27.77 -7.66
N ALA A 16 10.16 -29.04 -8.03
CA ALA A 16 11.25 -29.55 -8.88
C ALA A 16 11.22 -28.93 -10.29
N ALA A 17 10.01 -28.65 -10.83
CA ALA A 17 9.83 -27.99 -12.12
C ALA A 17 10.06 -26.45 -12.07
N GLY A 18 10.37 -25.88 -10.90
CA GLY A 18 10.50 -24.44 -10.73
C GLY A 18 9.17 -23.68 -10.75
N GLU A 19 8.03 -24.38 -10.70
CA GLU A 19 6.69 -23.78 -10.70
C GLU A 19 6.26 -23.24 -9.32
N ALA A 20 7.15 -23.27 -8.34
CA ALA A 20 6.87 -22.83 -6.98
C ALA A 20 6.62 -21.32 -6.85
N THR A 21 7.13 -20.54 -7.82
CA THR A 21 6.96 -19.09 -7.82
C THR A 21 6.22 -18.66 -9.08
N HIS A 22 4.92 -18.35 -8.94
CA HIS A 22 4.15 -17.74 -10.01
C HIS A 22 4.36 -16.23 -9.95
N VAL A 23 5.14 -15.68 -10.88
CA VAL A 23 5.24 -14.23 -11.07
C VAL A 23 3.98 -13.76 -11.81
N PRO A 24 3.25 -12.76 -11.32
CA PRO A 24 2.09 -12.21 -12.01
C PRO A 24 2.45 -11.77 -13.44
N THR A 25 1.58 -12.08 -14.38
CA THR A 25 1.70 -11.67 -15.79
C THR A 25 0.45 -10.89 -16.20
N GLY A 26 0.59 -10.01 -17.21
CA GLY A 26 -0.54 -9.22 -17.70
C GLY A 26 -0.96 -8.10 -16.77
N PHE A 27 -0.11 -7.70 -15.82
CA PHE A 27 -0.30 -6.51 -15.01
C PHE A 27 0.04 -5.23 -15.82
N ILE A 28 -0.42 -4.09 -15.32
CA ILE A 28 -0.07 -2.77 -15.87
C ILE A 28 1.35 -2.44 -15.39
N ASP A 29 2.34 -2.64 -16.25
CA ASP A 29 3.75 -2.34 -15.97
C ASP A 29 4.04 -0.83 -16.08
N LEU A 30 5.27 -0.42 -15.82
CA LEU A 30 5.68 0.99 -15.82
C LEU A 30 5.35 1.69 -17.15
N ASP A 31 5.61 1.04 -18.27
CA ASP A 31 5.42 1.65 -19.59
C ASP A 31 3.92 1.82 -19.89
N ALA A 32 3.12 0.79 -19.65
CA ALA A 32 1.67 0.85 -19.81
C ALA A 32 1.03 1.86 -18.84
N TYR A 33 1.53 1.94 -17.60
CA TYR A 33 1.06 2.90 -16.62
C TYR A 33 1.32 4.34 -17.03
N ARG A 34 2.54 4.65 -17.52
CA ARG A 34 2.90 5.96 -18.06
C ARG A 34 2.08 6.31 -19.30
N ALA A 35 1.91 5.37 -20.22
CA ALA A 35 1.11 5.57 -21.42
C ALA A 35 -0.36 5.92 -21.11
N SER A 36 -0.88 5.47 -19.97
CA SER A 36 -2.22 5.81 -19.48
C SER A 36 -2.30 7.08 -18.63
N GLY A 37 -1.25 7.90 -18.61
CA GLY A 37 -1.17 9.14 -17.82
C GLY A 37 -0.67 8.93 -16.39
N GLY A 38 -0.13 7.77 -16.07
CA GLY A 38 0.50 7.53 -14.77
C GLY A 38 1.67 8.46 -14.50
N TYR A 39 1.85 8.82 -13.21
CA TYR A 39 2.83 9.78 -12.70
C TYR A 39 2.65 11.25 -13.15
N THR A 40 1.65 11.57 -13.98
CA THR A 40 1.34 12.96 -14.35
C THR A 40 0.97 13.78 -13.11
N LEU A 41 0.14 13.20 -12.24
CA LEU A 41 -0.27 13.87 -11.01
C LEU A 41 0.91 14.11 -10.05
N LEU A 42 1.81 13.15 -9.94
CA LEU A 42 3.05 13.32 -9.19
C LEU A 42 3.90 14.45 -9.78
N THR A 43 3.99 14.54 -11.10
CA THR A 43 4.69 15.63 -11.81
C THR A 43 4.06 16.99 -11.47
N GLU A 44 2.73 17.11 -11.48
CA GLU A 44 2.02 18.32 -11.08
C GLU A 44 2.38 18.75 -9.64
N CYS A 45 2.50 17.79 -8.73
CA CYS A 45 2.91 18.05 -7.34
C CYS A 45 4.36 18.59 -7.28
N VAL A 46 5.28 17.89 -7.91
CA VAL A 46 6.73 18.22 -7.84
C VAL A 46 7.07 19.53 -8.55
N THR A 47 6.38 19.84 -9.64
CA THR A 47 6.57 21.09 -10.39
C THR A 47 5.87 22.30 -9.77
N GLY A 48 5.09 22.11 -8.71
CA GLY A 48 4.36 23.16 -8.01
C GLY A 48 3.03 23.55 -8.67
N ALA A 49 2.57 22.82 -9.67
CA ALA A 49 1.21 22.98 -10.21
C ALA A 49 0.13 22.62 -9.18
N ARG A 50 0.47 21.76 -8.22
CA ARG A 50 -0.31 21.52 -7.00
C ARG A 50 0.57 21.78 -5.79
N ASP A 51 0.10 22.61 -4.88
CA ASP A 51 0.80 22.86 -3.62
C ASP A 51 0.50 21.80 -2.57
N VAL A 52 1.43 21.61 -1.62
CA VAL A 52 1.37 20.58 -0.60
C VAL A 52 0.13 20.74 0.29
N GLU A 53 -0.21 21.96 0.65
CA GLU A 53 -1.35 22.22 1.55
C GLU A 53 -2.67 21.83 0.88
N SER A 54 -2.83 22.16 -0.41
CA SER A 54 -4.03 21.77 -1.17
C SER A 54 -4.17 20.26 -1.30
N VAL A 55 -3.05 19.54 -1.48
CA VAL A 55 -3.03 18.06 -1.55
C VAL A 55 -3.43 17.46 -0.19
N ILE A 56 -2.84 17.93 0.91
CA ILE A 56 -3.18 17.45 2.26
C ILE A 56 -4.64 17.76 2.59
N ALA A 57 -5.11 18.98 2.30
CA ALA A 57 -6.50 19.40 2.54
C ALA A 57 -7.50 18.56 1.73
N THR A 58 -7.18 18.22 0.48
CA THR A 58 -7.99 17.32 -0.34
C THR A 58 -8.08 15.93 0.29
N MET A 59 -6.97 15.38 0.77
CA MET A 59 -6.95 14.10 1.46
C MET A 59 -7.74 14.12 2.78
N GLU A 60 -7.70 15.22 3.54
CA GLU A 60 -8.51 15.40 4.75
C GLU A 60 -10.01 15.43 4.42
N SER A 61 -10.40 16.24 3.43
CA SER A 61 -11.79 16.44 3.01
C SER A 61 -12.41 15.19 2.42
N SER A 62 -11.62 14.35 1.73
CA SER A 62 -12.08 13.09 1.13
C SER A 62 -12.68 12.12 2.15
N GLY A 63 -12.26 12.24 3.42
CA GLY A 63 -12.66 11.32 4.47
C GLY A 63 -12.02 9.93 4.34
N LEU A 64 -10.98 9.76 3.49
CA LEU A 64 -10.21 8.53 3.43
C LEU A 64 -9.57 8.23 4.78
N ARG A 65 -9.77 7.03 5.25
CA ARG A 65 -9.19 6.49 6.48
C ARG A 65 -8.28 5.32 6.14
N GLY A 66 -7.33 5.01 7.03
CA GLY A 66 -6.50 3.83 6.90
C GLY A 66 -7.32 2.56 6.69
N LEU A 67 -6.99 1.80 5.64
CA LEU A 67 -7.73 0.60 5.20
C LEU A 67 -7.12 -0.70 5.72
N GLY A 68 -6.14 -0.60 6.62
CA GLY A 68 -5.54 -1.74 7.32
C GLY A 68 -6.21 -2.11 8.66
N GLY A 69 -7.37 -1.49 8.99
CA GLY A 69 -8.15 -1.83 10.18
C GLY A 69 -8.33 -0.69 11.19
N ALA A 70 -7.26 0.02 11.58
CA ALA A 70 -7.32 1.08 12.60
C ALA A 70 -8.13 2.32 12.19
N GLY A 71 -8.24 2.59 10.89
CA GLY A 71 -9.14 3.62 10.39
C GLY A 71 -8.77 5.06 10.77
N PHE A 72 -7.51 5.36 11.02
CA PHE A 72 -7.08 6.73 11.28
C PHE A 72 -7.23 7.61 10.02
N PRO A 73 -7.68 8.88 10.13
CA PRO A 73 -7.84 9.77 8.97
C PRO A 73 -6.51 10.02 8.25
N THR A 74 -6.47 9.73 6.95
CA THR A 74 -5.24 9.73 6.15
C THR A 74 -4.59 11.10 6.06
N GLY A 75 -5.32 12.12 5.65
CA GLY A 75 -4.76 13.48 5.53
C GLY A 75 -4.29 14.04 6.87
N ARG A 76 -5.02 13.76 7.97
CA ARG A 76 -4.58 14.15 9.32
C ARG A 76 -3.27 13.44 9.72
N LYS A 77 -3.08 12.17 9.33
CA LYS A 77 -1.81 11.46 9.57
C LYS A 77 -0.66 12.14 8.83
N TRP A 78 -0.87 12.55 7.57
CA TRP A 78 0.13 13.29 6.80
C TRP A 78 0.52 14.61 7.49
N ARG A 79 -0.45 15.39 7.95
CA ARG A 79 -0.22 16.64 8.66
C ARG A 79 0.59 16.44 9.94
N ILE A 80 0.26 15.42 10.74
CA ILE A 80 0.98 15.09 11.98
C ILE A 80 2.44 14.76 11.66
N VAL A 81 2.71 13.81 10.75
CA VAL A 81 4.08 13.40 10.45
C VAL A 81 4.88 14.52 9.80
N ARG A 82 4.25 15.35 8.93
CA ARG A 82 4.89 16.50 8.33
C ARG A 82 5.33 17.55 9.38
N SER A 83 4.63 17.66 10.49
CA SER A 83 5.00 18.60 11.58
C SER A 83 6.15 18.11 12.46
N GLU A 84 6.50 16.83 12.39
CA GLU A 84 7.65 16.28 13.11
C GLU A 84 8.98 16.67 12.44
N PRO A 85 10.11 16.67 13.18
CA PRO A 85 11.41 17.04 12.60
C PRO A 85 11.85 16.05 11.49
N ALA A 86 12.60 16.56 10.51
CA ALA A 86 13.27 15.74 9.51
C ALA A 86 14.53 15.08 10.12
N PRO A 87 15.03 13.95 9.56
CA PRO A 87 14.49 13.22 8.42
C PRO A 87 13.24 12.41 8.79
N ARG A 88 12.32 12.26 7.84
CA ARG A 88 11.10 11.47 7.99
C ARG A 88 11.14 10.25 7.10
N LEU A 89 10.58 9.16 7.56
CA LEU A 89 10.53 7.89 6.83
C LEU A 89 9.07 7.49 6.54
N MET A 90 8.91 6.54 5.64
CA MET A 90 7.59 5.95 5.36
C MET A 90 7.68 4.44 5.37
N ALA A 91 6.65 3.79 5.92
CA ALA A 91 6.46 2.35 5.89
C ALA A 91 5.12 2.02 5.23
N ILE A 92 5.17 1.19 4.19
CA ILE A 92 3.98 0.69 3.49
C ILE A 92 3.74 -0.74 3.94
N ASN A 93 2.58 -0.97 4.53
CA ASN A 93 2.18 -2.27 5.04
C ASN A 93 1.45 -3.04 3.93
N ILE A 94 2.09 -4.11 3.44
CA ILE A 94 1.52 -5.13 2.56
C ILE A 94 1.64 -6.51 3.25
N ASP A 95 1.61 -6.54 4.58
CA ASP A 95 1.55 -7.79 5.35
C ASP A 95 0.08 -8.20 5.54
N GLU A 96 -0.54 -8.61 4.45
CA GLU A 96 -1.95 -8.99 4.39
C GLU A 96 -2.17 -10.37 5.02
N GLY A 97 -2.01 -10.44 6.34
CA GLY A 97 -2.00 -11.66 7.13
C GLY A 97 -3.35 -12.14 7.64
N GLU A 98 -4.40 -11.33 7.58
CA GLU A 98 -5.75 -11.72 8.04
C GLU A 98 -6.28 -12.92 7.23
N PRO A 99 -6.75 -14.00 7.88
CA PRO A 99 -7.29 -15.15 7.18
C PRO A 99 -8.43 -14.76 6.23
N GLY A 100 -8.32 -15.16 4.96
CA GLY A 100 -9.32 -14.87 3.94
C GLY A 100 -9.21 -13.48 3.31
N THR A 101 -8.22 -12.67 3.67
CA THR A 101 -7.97 -11.36 3.06
C THR A 101 -6.96 -11.46 1.92
N PHE A 102 -7.30 -10.92 0.76
CA PHE A 102 -6.47 -10.92 -0.46
C PHE A 102 -6.74 -9.70 -1.37
N LYS A 103 -7.27 -8.62 -0.79
CA LYS A 103 -7.60 -7.40 -1.53
C LYS A 103 -6.35 -6.65 -2.02
N ASP A 104 -5.33 -6.52 -1.15
CA ASP A 104 -4.08 -5.82 -1.47
C ASP A 104 -3.31 -6.59 -2.55
N ARG A 105 -3.22 -7.92 -2.42
CA ARG A 105 -2.64 -8.79 -3.44
C ARG A 105 -3.33 -8.61 -4.80
N THR A 106 -4.67 -8.58 -4.84
CA THR A 106 -5.43 -8.46 -6.08
C THR A 106 -5.12 -7.16 -6.83
N TYR A 107 -5.00 -6.04 -6.11
CA TYR A 107 -4.61 -4.77 -6.71
C TYR A 107 -3.14 -4.74 -7.11
N LEU A 108 -2.27 -5.29 -6.26
CA LEU A 108 -0.83 -5.36 -6.51
C LEU A 108 -0.51 -6.17 -7.78
N GLU A 109 -1.16 -7.32 -7.97
CA GLU A 109 -0.99 -8.18 -9.14
C GLU A 109 -1.57 -7.57 -10.43
N ARG A 110 -2.39 -6.53 -10.34
CA ARG A 110 -3.02 -5.89 -11.49
C ARG A 110 -2.39 -4.56 -11.87
N ASP A 111 -2.12 -3.70 -10.90
CA ASP A 111 -1.63 -2.33 -11.13
C ASP A 111 -0.71 -1.89 -9.97
N PRO A 112 0.56 -2.34 -9.96
CA PRO A 112 1.50 -2.01 -8.90
C PRO A 112 1.88 -0.53 -8.88
N HIS A 113 1.86 0.16 -10.02
CA HIS A 113 2.30 1.55 -10.10
C HIS A 113 1.30 2.52 -9.46
N ARG A 114 0.04 2.15 -9.36
CA ARG A 114 -0.98 3.01 -8.77
C ARG A 114 -0.72 3.30 -7.29
N PHE A 115 -0.36 2.28 -6.49
CA PHE A 115 0.00 2.52 -5.10
C PHE A 115 1.38 3.18 -4.96
N ILE A 116 2.32 2.88 -5.87
CA ILE A 116 3.64 3.51 -5.88
C ILE A 116 3.51 5.01 -6.13
N GLU A 117 2.73 5.44 -7.12
CA GLU A 117 2.45 6.86 -7.34
C GLU A 117 1.80 7.50 -6.11
N GLY A 118 0.80 6.84 -5.51
CA GLY A 118 0.18 7.30 -4.27
C GLY A 118 1.17 7.42 -3.11
N ALA A 119 2.10 6.49 -3.01
CA ALA A 119 3.18 6.52 -2.02
C ALA A 119 4.17 7.66 -2.25
N LEU A 120 4.55 7.90 -3.50
CA LEU A 120 5.45 8.99 -3.88
C LEU A 120 4.80 10.36 -3.64
N ILE A 121 3.51 10.51 -3.94
CA ILE A 121 2.75 11.74 -3.63
C ILE A 121 2.68 11.94 -2.11
N ALA A 122 2.37 10.91 -1.33
CA ALA A 122 2.36 10.98 0.13
C ALA A 122 3.75 11.31 0.69
N GLY A 123 4.79 10.68 0.13
CA GLY A 123 6.18 10.94 0.48
C GLY A 123 6.60 12.38 0.19
N TRP A 124 6.25 12.91 -0.97
CA TRP A 124 6.47 14.31 -1.32
C TRP A 124 5.70 15.24 -0.37
N ALA A 125 4.42 14.98 -0.14
CA ALA A 125 3.59 15.82 0.73
C ALA A 125 4.11 15.88 2.18
N VAL A 126 4.74 14.81 2.66
CA VAL A 126 5.28 14.71 4.03
C VAL A 126 6.78 14.97 4.10
N ASP A 127 7.46 15.13 2.96
CA ASP A 127 8.91 15.29 2.85
C ASP A 127 9.67 14.09 3.42
N VAL A 128 9.42 12.93 2.82
CA VAL A 128 9.98 11.63 3.22
C VAL A 128 11.27 11.33 2.46
N GLU A 129 12.29 10.90 3.15
CA GLU A 129 13.60 10.54 2.57
C GLU A 129 13.62 9.11 2.02
N THR A 130 13.04 8.16 2.74
CA THR A 130 13.05 6.74 2.36
C THR A 130 11.68 6.12 2.61
N ILE A 131 11.22 5.33 1.64
CA ILE A 131 9.97 4.57 1.68
C ILE A 131 10.32 3.08 1.77
N PHE A 132 9.92 2.43 2.84
CA PHE A 132 10.04 0.98 3.03
C PHE A 132 8.73 0.31 2.65
N ILE A 133 8.79 -0.60 1.70
CA ILE A 133 7.65 -1.42 1.25
C ILE A 133 7.78 -2.78 1.92
N TYR A 134 6.95 -3.05 2.92
CA TYR A 134 6.98 -4.31 3.66
C TYR A 134 5.97 -5.28 3.06
N LEU A 135 6.46 -6.25 2.30
CA LEU A 135 5.65 -7.22 1.58
C LEU A 135 5.63 -8.56 2.33
N ARG A 136 4.43 -9.08 2.57
CA ARG A 136 4.20 -10.40 3.14
C ARG A 136 5.09 -11.47 2.51
N ASP A 137 5.69 -12.32 3.34
CA ASP A 137 6.66 -13.33 2.89
C ASP A 137 6.10 -14.28 1.83
N GLU A 138 4.87 -14.70 1.99
CA GLU A 138 4.19 -15.67 1.13
C GLU A 138 3.89 -15.15 -0.29
N TYR A 139 4.05 -13.86 -0.54
CA TYR A 139 3.80 -13.24 -1.85
C TYR A 139 5.05 -13.22 -2.75
N HIS A 140 5.70 -14.37 -2.93
CA HIS A 140 6.96 -14.49 -3.68
C HIS A 140 6.88 -13.94 -5.10
N GLY A 141 5.80 -14.25 -5.83
CA GLY A 141 5.61 -13.75 -7.19
C GLY A 141 5.44 -12.23 -7.25
N CYS A 142 4.65 -11.67 -6.34
CA CYS A 142 4.50 -10.21 -6.21
C CYS A 142 5.83 -9.53 -5.86
N ARG A 143 6.67 -10.19 -5.03
CA ARG A 143 8.01 -9.68 -4.72
C ARG A 143 8.89 -9.59 -5.94
N ALA A 144 8.99 -10.66 -6.73
CA ALA A 144 9.79 -10.66 -7.95
C ALA A 144 9.31 -9.61 -8.96
N MET A 145 7.98 -9.46 -9.11
CA MET A 145 7.38 -8.41 -9.95
C MET A 145 7.75 -7.02 -9.43
N LEU A 146 7.58 -6.75 -8.14
CA LEU A 146 7.92 -5.45 -7.55
C LEU A 146 9.42 -5.13 -7.66
N GLU A 147 10.30 -6.11 -7.43
CA GLU A 147 11.74 -5.92 -7.59
C GLU A 147 12.07 -5.43 -9.00
N ALA A 148 11.48 -6.06 -10.03
CA ALA A 148 11.68 -5.68 -11.43
C ALA A 148 11.12 -4.27 -11.73
N GLU A 149 9.92 -3.95 -11.28
CA GLU A 149 9.30 -2.64 -11.53
C GLU A 149 10.00 -1.50 -10.75
N LEU A 150 10.45 -1.76 -9.52
CA LEU A 150 11.24 -0.79 -8.76
C LEU A 150 12.61 -0.54 -9.38
N GLU A 151 13.22 -1.53 -10.03
CA GLU A 151 14.48 -1.35 -10.77
C GLU A 151 14.28 -0.44 -11.99
N LYS A 152 13.19 -0.63 -12.75
CA LYS A 152 12.82 0.29 -13.85
C LYS A 152 12.63 1.72 -13.33
N LEU A 153 11.96 1.91 -12.20
CA LEU A 153 11.76 3.24 -11.59
C LEU A 153 13.06 3.89 -11.10
N ARG A 154 14.04 3.09 -10.65
CA ARG A 154 15.36 3.63 -10.28
C ARG A 154 16.16 4.04 -11.50
N ALA A 155 16.04 3.29 -12.60
CA ALA A 155 16.72 3.61 -13.86
C ALA A 155 16.14 4.87 -14.52
N ASP A 156 14.83 5.06 -14.42
CA ASP A 156 14.11 6.21 -14.99
C ASP A 156 13.07 6.74 -13.98
N PRO A 157 13.52 7.56 -13.00
CA PRO A 157 12.66 8.02 -11.91
C PRO A 157 11.60 9.01 -12.39
N PRO A 158 10.34 8.89 -11.91
CA PRO A 158 9.24 9.77 -12.31
C PRO A 158 9.32 11.19 -11.72
N MET A 159 10.28 11.43 -10.82
CA MET A 159 10.50 12.75 -10.21
C MET A 159 11.97 12.95 -9.85
N PRO A 160 12.47 14.20 -9.92
CA PRO A 160 13.78 14.55 -9.37
C PRO A 160 13.81 14.33 -7.85
N GLY A 161 14.92 13.82 -7.31
CA GLY A 161 15.05 13.60 -5.88
C GLY A 161 14.05 12.57 -5.30
N MET A 162 13.64 11.61 -6.12
CA MET A 162 12.73 10.55 -5.68
C MET A 162 13.21 9.90 -4.37
N PRO A 163 12.35 9.74 -3.36
CA PRO A 163 12.70 9.01 -2.15
C PRO A 163 13.27 7.63 -2.46
N LYS A 164 14.21 7.17 -1.64
CA LYS A 164 14.73 5.82 -1.79
C LYS A 164 13.61 4.79 -1.55
N LEU A 165 13.34 3.94 -2.54
CA LEU A 165 12.38 2.84 -2.41
C LEU A 165 13.10 1.55 -2.00
N VAL A 166 12.72 1.00 -0.84
CA VAL A 166 13.33 -0.20 -0.25
C VAL A 166 12.26 -1.28 -0.07
N LEU A 167 12.31 -2.33 -0.88
CA LEU A 167 11.46 -3.48 -0.69
C LEU A 167 12.01 -4.35 0.44
N ARG A 168 11.15 -4.69 1.41
CA ARG A 168 11.44 -5.55 2.55
C ARG A 168 10.57 -6.80 2.49
N ARG A 169 11.21 -7.96 2.57
CA ARG A 169 10.53 -9.23 2.73
C ARG A 169 10.00 -9.33 4.17
N GLY A 170 8.71 -9.63 4.32
CA GLY A 170 8.06 -9.85 5.60
C GLY A 170 8.63 -11.07 6.34
N ALA A 171 8.40 -11.11 7.65
CA ALA A 171 8.90 -12.18 8.51
C ALA A 171 8.06 -13.49 8.45
N GLY A 172 6.98 -13.52 7.67
CA GLY A 172 6.05 -14.67 7.63
C GLY A 172 5.28 -14.85 8.93
N ALA A 173 5.02 -13.78 9.67
CA ALA A 173 4.35 -13.80 10.95
C ALA A 173 3.19 -12.79 10.98
N TYR A 174 1.99 -13.25 11.32
CA TYR A 174 0.76 -12.43 11.39
C TYR A 174 0.93 -11.14 12.19
N ILE A 175 1.66 -11.21 13.33
CA ILE A 175 1.87 -10.04 14.19
C ILE A 175 2.59 -8.89 13.48
N CYS A 176 3.37 -9.15 12.43
CA CYS A 176 4.07 -8.13 11.68
C CYS A 176 3.15 -7.27 10.79
N GLY A 177 1.86 -7.59 10.70
CA GLY A 177 0.83 -6.70 10.17
C GLY A 177 0.45 -5.56 11.12
N GLU A 178 0.77 -5.65 12.42
CA GLU A 178 0.64 -4.54 13.37
C GLU A 178 1.75 -3.52 13.12
N GLU A 179 1.41 -2.22 13.10
CA GLU A 179 2.32 -1.16 12.61
C GLU A 179 3.68 -1.13 13.34
N SER A 180 3.71 -1.29 14.65
CA SER A 180 4.94 -1.21 15.42
C SER A 180 5.77 -2.50 15.37
N ALA A 181 5.12 -3.67 15.28
CA ALA A 181 5.78 -4.94 15.06
C ALA A 181 6.40 -5.02 13.64
N MET A 182 5.71 -4.47 12.63
CA MET A 182 6.26 -4.32 11.28
C MET A 182 7.53 -3.47 11.30
N ILE A 183 7.54 -2.36 12.02
CA ILE A 183 8.70 -1.49 12.16
C ILE A 183 9.87 -2.23 12.80
N GLU A 184 9.66 -2.97 13.90
CA GLU A 184 10.68 -3.81 14.51
C GLU A 184 11.25 -4.83 13.51
N SER A 185 10.37 -5.45 12.71
CA SER A 185 10.78 -6.41 11.67
C SER A 185 11.60 -5.75 10.54
N ILE A 186 11.22 -4.55 10.08
CA ILE A 186 11.99 -3.79 9.07
C ILE A 186 13.39 -3.48 9.59
N GLU A 187 13.51 -3.16 10.86
CA GLU A 187 14.79 -2.89 11.55
C GLU A 187 15.67 -4.14 11.78
N GLY A 188 15.16 -5.34 11.40
CA GLY A 188 15.88 -6.61 11.58
C GLY A 188 15.74 -7.20 12.98
N LYS A 189 14.83 -6.71 13.78
CA LYS A 189 14.50 -7.21 15.11
C LYS A 189 13.35 -8.19 15.07
N ARG A 190 13.09 -8.86 16.20
CA ARG A 190 11.85 -9.64 16.37
C ARG A 190 10.64 -8.71 16.29
N GLY A 191 9.62 -9.08 15.51
CA GLY A 191 8.38 -8.32 15.34
C GLY A 191 7.53 -8.29 16.61
N MET A 192 7.97 -7.54 17.60
CA MET A 192 7.25 -7.32 18.85
C MET A 192 6.57 -5.96 18.84
N PRO A 193 5.25 -5.88 19.10
CA PRO A 193 4.58 -4.59 19.22
C PRO A 193 5.22 -3.68 20.28
N ARG A 194 5.29 -2.39 19.99
CA ARG A 194 5.79 -1.37 20.91
C ARG A 194 4.67 -0.84 21.79
N LEU A 195 5.01 -0.44 23.01
CA LEU A 195 4.10 0.34 23.86
C LEU A 195 3.90 1.76 23.29
N ARG A 196 2.72 2.30 23.48
CA ARG A 196 2.35 3.67 23.06
C ARG A 196 1.92 4.49 24.29
N PRO A 197 2.31 5.75 24.42
CA PRO A 197 3.26 6.52 23.60
C PRO A 197 4.71 6.05 23.77
N PRO A 198 5.66 6.41 22.88
CA PRO A 198 5.48 7.28 21.73
C PRO A 198 4.78 6.58 20.58
N TYR A 199 4.11 7.37 19.71
CA TYR A 199 3.49 6.87 18.48
C TYR A 199 4.50 6.78 17.35
N VAL A 200 4.28 5.88 16.40
CA VAL A 200 5.13 5.68 15.21
C VAL A 200 5.33 6.98 14.41
N ALA A 201 4.34 7.85 14.39
CA ALA A 201 4.45 9.18 13.78
C ALA A 201 5.56 10.04 14.38
N GLN A 202 5.93 9.82 15.64
CA GLN A 202 6.96 10.55 16.38
C GLN A 202 8.28 9.76 16.46
N VAL A 203 8.19 8.48 16.80
CA VAL A 203 9.33 7.57 16.98
C VAL A 203 9.02 6.25 16.28
N GLY A 204 9.29 6.20 14.98
CA GLY A 204 9.05 5.06 14.12
C GLY A 204 10.33 4.31 13.74
N LEU A 205 10.53 4.11 12.45
CA LEU A 205 11.70 3.41 11.87
C LEU A 205 12.99 4.08 12.30
N PHE A 206 13.90 3.28 12.87
CA PHE A 206 15.22 3.74 13.30
C PHE A 206 15.17 4.95 14.24
N GLY A 207 14.09 5.09 15.01
CA GLY A 207 13.84 6.21 15.91
C GLY A 207 13.35 7.50 15.25
N MET A 208 13.10 7.50 13.95
CA MET A 208 12.69 8.69 13.18
C MET A 208 11.17 8.75 13.01
N PRO A 209 10.59 9.96 12.87
CA PRO A 209 9.19 10.12 12.54
C PRO A 209 8.83 9.32 11.28
N THR A 210 7.78 8.52 11.37
CA THR A 210 7.43 7.60 10.28
C THR A 210 5.97 7.69 9.91
N LEU A 211 5.71 7.92 8.60
CA LEU A 211 4.39 7.79 8.01
C LEU A 211 4.12 6.33 7.67
N GLU A 212 3.17 5.71 8.37
CA GLU A 212 2.76 4.34 8.08
C GLU A 212 1.43 4.34 7.35
N HIS A 213 1.31 3.54 6.29
CA HIS A 213 0.07 3.30 5.57
C HIS A 213 -0.07 1.84 5.11
N ASN A 214 -1.29 1.32 5.19
CA ASN A 214 -1.67 0.14 4.44
C ASN A 214 -1.67 0.42 2.93
N PHE A 215 -1.35 -0.59 2.13
CA PHE A 215 -1.31 -0.55 0.67
C PHE A 215 -2.56 0.08 0.04
N GLU A 216 -3.76 -0.44 0.37
CA GLU A 216 -5.00 0.03 -0.25
C GLU A 216 -5.27 1.51 0.02
N THR A 217 -4.83 2.03 1.16
CA THR A 217 -4.95 3.47 1.46
C THR A 217 -4.22 4.31 0.41
N LEU A 218 -3.00 3.91 0.05
CA LEU A 218 -2.19 4.59 -0.96
C LEU A 218 -2.71 4.41 -2.39
N HIS A 219 -3.33 3.26 -2.67
CA HIS A 219 -3.96 2.98 -3.95
C HIS A 219 -5.04 4.02 -4.31
N TRP A 220 -5.75 4.57 -3.34
CA TRP A 220 -6.81 5.56 -3.56
C TRP A 220 -6.33 7.00 -3.68
N VAL A 221 -5.09 7.31 -3.33
CA VAL A 221 -4.56 8.69 -3.32
C VAL A 221 -4.71 9.35 -4.69
N ARG A 222 -4.31 8.66 -5.76
CA ARG A 222 -4.40 9.16 -7.13
C ARG A 222 -5.83 9.52 -7.51
N ASP A 223 -6.77 8.60 -7.36
CA ASP A 223 -8.17 8.85 -7.72
C ASP A 223 -8.77 10.04 -6.98
N ILE A 224 -8.46 10.15 -5.69
CA ILE A 224 -8.98 11.25 -4.86
C ILE A 224 -8.45 12.59 -5.36
N LEU A 225 -7.17 12.67 -5.71
CA LEU A 225 -6.57 13.91 -6.17
C LEU A 225 -6.96 14.26 -7.61
N GLU A 226 -7.21 13.27 -8.48
CA GLU A 226 -7.69 13.48 -9.84
C GLU A 226 -9.17 13.88 -9.88
N LYS A 227 -10.02 13.18 -9.12
CA LYS A 227 -11.49 13.28 -9.20
C LYS A 227 -12.07 14.21 -8.13
N GLY A 228 -11.27 14.59 -7.14
CA GLY A 228 -11.66 15.45 -6.03
C GLY A 228 -12.15 14.68 -4.79
N ALA A 229 -12.09 15.38 -3.66
CA ALA A 229 -12.48 14.84 -2.35
C ALA A 229 -13.96 14.40 -2.31
N ASP A 230 -14.83 15.19 -2.91
CA ASP A 230 -16.29 14.91 -2.92
C ASP A 230 -16.63 13.66 -3.72
N TRP A 231 -15.87 13.38 -4.80
CA TRP A 231 -16.04 12.15 -5.54
C TRP A 231 -15.86 10.94 -4.62
N PHE A 232 -14.82 10.89 -3.82
CA PHE A 232 -14.57 9.76 -2.93
C PHE A 232 -15.59 9.72 -1.77
N SER A 233 -15.82 10.86 -1.11
CA SER A 233 -16.67 10.95 0.08
C SER A 233 -18.15 10.61 -0.21
N SER A 234 -18.64 10.90 -1.42
CA SER A 234 -20.04 10.65 -1.84
C SER A 234 -20.38 9.17 -2.00
N HIS A 235 -19.42 8.29 -2.14
CA HIS A 235 -19.67 6.84 -2.30
C HIS A 235 -20.15 6.14 -1.03
N GLY A 236 -19.94 6.72 0.15
CA GLY A 236 -20.32 6.11 1.42
C GLY A 236 -21.84 6.02 1.66
N ARG A 237 -22.24 5.13 2.55
CA ARG A 237 -23.62 4.94 3.02
C ARG A 237 -23.67 4.91 4.54
N ASN A 238 -24.85 5.15 5.11
CA ASN A 238 -25.09 5.07 6.56
C ASN A 238 -24.07 5.89 7.39
N GLY A 239 -23.77 7.12 6.96
CA GLY A 239 -22.82 8.01 7.65
C GLY A 239 -21.32 7.64 7.43
N ARG A 240 -21.04 6.65 6.59
CA ARG A 240 -19.66 6.30 6.19
C ARG A 240 -19.30 7.03 4.90
N LYS A 241 -17.99 7.17 4.64
CA LYS A 241 -17.47 7.83 3.44
C LYS A 241 -16.57 6.88 2.65
N GLY A 242 -16.60 7.03 1.32
CA GLY A 242 -15.68 6.40 0.41
C GLY A 242 -16.00 4.95 0.07
N LEU A 243 -15.03 4.33 -0.58
CA LEU A 243 -15.08 2.96 -1.07
C LEU A 243 -14.31 2.02 -0.13
N ARG A 244 -14.64 0.74 -0.18
CA ARG A 244 -13.96 -0.34 0.53
C ARG A 244 -13.87 -1.56 -0.37
N SER A 245 -12.75 -2.24 -0.28
CA SER A 245 -12.55 -3.54 -0.93
C SER A 245 -12.81 -4.66 0.07
N PHE A 246 -13.58 -5.63 -0.36
CA PHE A 246 -13.96 -6.80 0.44
C PHE A 246 -13.43 -8.05 -0.24
N SER A 247 -12.62 -8.82 0.48
CA SER A 247 -12.22 -10.17 0.06
C SER A 247 -13.36 -11.14 0.35
N VAL A 248 -13.98 -11.67 -0.69
CA VAL A 248 -15.15 -12.55 -0.58
C VAL A 248 -14.77 -13.94 -1.06
N SER A 249 -14.93 -14.95 -0.19
CA SER A 249 -14.58 -16.35 -0.47
C SER A 249 -15.53 -17.32 0.22
N GLY A 250 -15.35 -18.62 -0.02
CA GLY A 250 -16.17 -19.67 0.57
C GLY A 250 -17.43 -19.97 -0.23
N ARG A 251 -18.56 -20.23 0.45
CA ARG A 251 -19.83 -20.64 -0.18
C ARG A 251 -20.61 -19.44 -0.71
N VAL A 252 -20.06 -18.75 -1.70
CA VAL A 252 -20.67 -17.60 -2.37
C VAL A 252 -20.71 -17.84 -3.88
N LYS A 253 -21.68 -17.20 -4.56
CA LYS A 253 -21.82 -17.34 -6.03
C LYS A 253 -20.61 -16.78 -6.78
N GLU A 254 -20.08 -15.67 -6.32
CA GLU A 254 -19.03 -14.92 -7.01
C GLU A 254 -17.92 -14.56 -6.03
N PRO A 255 -16.95 -15.45 -5.80
CA PRO A 255 -15.78 -15.12 -5.00
C PRO A 255 -14.91 -14.06 -5.68
N GLY A 256 -14.04 -13.43 -4.92
CA GLY A 256 -13.11 -12.41 -5.41
C GLY A 256 -13.16 -11.13 -4.59
N VAL A 257 -12.37 -10.13 -5.00
CA VAL A 257 -12.41 -8.80 -4.37
C VAL A 257 -13.57 -8.00 -4.92
N LYS A 258 -14.44 -7.55 -4.02
CA LYS A 258 -15.61 -6.72 -4.35
C LYS A 258 -15.39 -5.30 -3.86
N LEU A 259 -15.43 -4.34 -4.78
CA LEU A 259 -15.39 -2.93 -4.43
C LEU A 259 -16.82 -2.44 -4.19
N ALA A 260 -17.04 -1.82 -3.04
CA ALA A 260 -18.37 -1.33 -2.67
C ALA A 260 -18.29 -0.07 -1.79
N PRO A 261 -19.38 0.72 -1.69
CA PRO A 261 -19.47 1.85 -0.78
C PRO A 261 -19.22 1.43 0.67
N ALA A 262 -18.46 2.22 1.42
CA ALA A 262 -18.33 2.02 2.86
C ALA A 262 -19.71 2.14 3.54
N GLY A 263 -20.01 1.21 4.46
CA GLY A 263 -21.28 1.21 5.20
C GLY A 263 -22.41 0.43 4.54
N ILE A 264 -22.14 -0.36 3.49
CA ILE A 264 -23.12 -1.33 2.98
C ILE A 264 -23.35 -2.48 3.97
N THR A 265 -24.47 -3.19 3.79
CA THR A 265 -24.77 -4.46 4.47
C THR A 265 -24.41 -5.65 3.58
N ILE A 266 -24.35 -6.85 4.16
CA ILE A 266 -24.06 -8.10 3.43
C ILE A 266 -25.31 -8.61 2.66
N GLN A 267 -26.48 -8.03 2.90
CA GLN A 267 -27.73 -8.42 2.22
C GLN A 267 -27.77 -8.01 0.76
#